data_d8007853da8ce6e8832c9aebb57c51cc
#
_entry.id   d8007853da8ce6e8832c9aebb57c51cc
#
_cell.length_a   1.000
_cell.length_b   1.000
_cell.length_c   1.000
_cell.angle_alpha   90.00
_cell.angle_beta   90.00
_cell.angle_gamma   90.00
#
_symmetry.space_group_name_H-M   'P 1'
#
loop_
_entity.id
_entity.type
_entity.pdbx_description
1 polymer ?
#
loop_
_entity_poly.entity_id
_entity_poly.type
_entity_poly.pdbx_seq_one_letter_code
_entity_poly.pdbx_strand_id
1 'polypeptide(L)'
;MPKAYWVTVHRSISDLQKVAAYAKLAPAATGKFGARYIARGTANEAFEAGQRERIVISEFPSVENAIAAYKSPDYQAALKALGNGAVRDIRIIEAQE
;
A
#
# COMPACT_ATOMS: atom_id res chain seq x y z
N MET A 1 2.07 19.86 -9.76
CA MET A 1 1.72 19.23 -8.47
C MET A 1 2.80 18.24 -8.07
N PRO A 2 3.31 18.31 -6.84
CA PRO A 2 4.29 17.32 -6.40
C PRO A 2 3.67 15.92 -6.38
N LYS A 3 4.50 14.95 -6.71
CA LYS A 3 4.11 13.56 -6.57
C LYS A 3 3.96 13.21 -5.09
N ALA A 4 3.32 12.09 -4.83
CA ALA A 4 3.19 11.57 -3.48
C ALA A 4 3.57 10.09 -3.45
N TYR A 5 4.01 9.62 -2.30
CA TYR A 5 4.29 8.21 -2.08
C TYR A 5 3.35 7.66 -1.02
N TRP A 6 2.84 6.49 -1.30
CA TRP A 6 2.04 5.72 -0.36
C TRP A 6 2.91 4.54 0.08
N VAL A 7 3.29 4.54 1.34
CA VAL A 7 4.18 3.53 1.89
C VAL A 7 3.36 2.61 2.78
N THR A 8 3.33 1.33 2.43
CA THR A 8 2.63 0.30 3.20
C THR A 8 3.67 -0.60 3.85
N VAL A 9 3.71 -0.61 5.17
CA VAL A 9 4.59 -1.47 5.95
C VAL A 9 3.74 -2.50 6.67
N HIS A 10 4.01 -3.78 6.44
CA HIS A 10 3.29 -4.86 7.12
C HIS A 10 3.97 -5.12 8.46
N ARG A 11 3.20 -5.03 9.55
CA ARG A 11 3.69 -5.35 10.89
C ARG A 11 3.59 -6.85 11.15
N SER A 12 2.53 -7.47 10.66
CA SER A 12 2.36 -8.92 10.75
C SER A 12 1.43 -9.38 9.64
N ILE A 13 1.61 -10.63 9.21
CA ILE A 13 0.74 -11.28 8.25
C ILE A 13 0.28 -12.58 8.89
N SER A 14 -1.03 -12.70 9.12
CA SER A 14 -1.60 -13.89 9.75
C SER A 14 -2.31 -14.81 8.76
N ASP A 15 -2.67 -14.30 7.57
CA ASP A 15 -3.39 -15.10 6.58
C ASP A 15 -2.92 -14.70 5.17
N LEU A 16 -2.03 -15.51 4.61
CA LEU A 16 -1.47 -15.25 3.28
C LEU A 16 -2.52 -15.31 2.17
N GLN A 17 -3.56 -16.09 2.34
CA GLN A 17 -4.62 -16.18 1.34
C GLN A 17 -5.41 -14.88 1.26
N LYS A 18 -5.67 -14.25 2.40
CA LYS A 18 -6.35 -12.95 2.43
C LYS A 18 -5.47 -11.85 1.83
N VAL A 19 -4.17 -11.88 2.12
CA VAL A 19 -3.23 -10.96 1.50
C VAL A 19 -3.20 -11.13 -0.02
N ALA A 20 -3.23 -12.37 -0.50
CA ALA A 20 -3.25 -12.66 -1.94
C ALA A 20 -4.56 -12.17 -2.58
N ALA A 21 -5.70 -12.35 -1.90
CA ALA A 21 -6.98 -11.87 -2.40
C ALA A 21 -6.99 -10.34 -2.51
N TYR A 22 -6.46 -9.67 -1.50
CA TYR A 22 -6.27 -8.22 -1.54
C TYR A 22 -5.38 -7.80 -2.72
N ALA A 23 -4.27 -8.50 -2.91
CA ALA A 23 -3.30 -8.17 -3.94
C ALA A 23 -3.84 -8.31 -5.36
N LYS A 24 -4.89 -9.10 -5.56
CA LYS A 24 -5.56 -9.22 -6.85
C LYS A 24 -6.42 -8.00 -7.17
N LEU A 25 -6.95 -7.32 -6.15
CA LEU A 25 -7.90 -6.22 -6.31
C LEU A 25 -7.24 -4.86 -6.22
N ALA A 26 -6.26 -4.70 -5.34
CA ALA A 26 -5.70 -3.40 -5.01
C ALA A 26 -5.03 -2.69 -6.20
N PRO A 27 -4.23 -3.36 -7.05
CA PRO A 27 -3.56 -2.65 -8.14
C PRO A 27 -4.52 -2.00 -9.13
N ALA A 28 -5.61 -2.68 -9.47
CA ALA A 28 -6.60 -2.10 -10.37
C ALA A 28 -7.31 -0.91 -9.73
N ALA A 29 -7.59 -1.00 -8.43
CA ALA A 29 -8.25 0.08 -7.70
C ALA A 29 -7.38 1.34 -7.63
N THR A 30 -6.12 1.19 -7.20
CA THR A 30 -5.21 2.33 -7.07
C THR A 30 -4.75 2.85 -8.42
N GLY A 31 -4.64 1.99 -9.43
CA GLY A 31 -4.24 2.37 -10.77
C GLY A 31 -5.16 3.40 -11.40
N LYS A 32 -6.45 3.39 -11.06
CA LYS A 32 -7.41 4.38 -11.54
C LYS A 32 -7.07 5.80 -11.09
N PHE A 33 -6.27 5.93 -10.05
CA PHE A 33 -5.86 7.22 -9.49
C PHE A 33 -4.41 7.55 -9.84
N GLY A 34 -3.82 6.80 -10.76
CA GLY A 34 -2.48 7.08 -11.27
C GLY A 34 -1.36 6.43 -10.47
N ALA A 35 -1.66 5.41 -9.67
CA ALA A 35 -0.65 4.71 -8.88
C ALA A 35 0.33 3.96 -9.77
N ARG A 36 1.59 3.97 -9.36
CA ARG A 36 2.66 3.18 -9.96
C ARG A 36 3.49 2.57 -8.84
N TYR A 37 3.69 1.26 -8.87
CA TYR A 37 4.55 0.61 -7.89
C TYR A 37 6.01 0.98 -8.15
N ILE A 38 6.70 1.43 -7.11
CA ILE A 38 8.13 1.75 -7.16
C ILE A 38 8.94 0.61 -6.56
N ALA A 39 8.46 0.05 -5.44
CA ALA A 39 9.11 -1.08 -4.79
C ALA A 39 8.05 -1.93 -4.11
N ARG A 40 8.23 -3.25 -4.16
CA ARG A 40 7.24 -4.16 -3.59
C ARG A 40 7.92 -5.49 -3.30
N GLY A 41 7.84 -5.93 -2.06
CA GLY A 41 8.42 -7.20 -1.64
C GLY A 41 8.74 -7.21 -0.16
N THR A 42 9.49 -8.24 0.27
CA THR A 42 9.99 -8.33 1.63
C THR A 42 11.22 -7.44 1.78
N ALA A 43 11.28 -6.68 2.88
CA ALA A 43 12.41 -5.79 3.12
C ALA A 43 13.73 -6.59 3.13
N ASN A 44 14.73 -6.07 2.42
CA ASN A 44 16.04 -6.73 2.34
C ASN A 44 16.80 -6.60 3.65
N GLU A 45 16.60 -5.51 4.35
CA GLU A 45 17.25 -5.25 5.63
C GLU A 45 16.35 -4.34 6.47
N ALA A 46 16.49 -4.43 7.78
CA ALA A 46 15.74 -3.59 8.70
C ALA A 46 16.64 -3.20 9.87
N PHE A 47 16.45 -1.98 10.37
CA PHE A 47 17.23 -1.46 11.48
C PHE A 47 16.28 -0.91 12.53
N GLU A 48 16.77 -0.86 13.78
CA GLU A 48 16.04 -0.28 14.90
C GLU A 48 14.68 -0.94 15.07
N ALA A 49 13.57 -0.19 15.01
CA ALA A 49 12.23 -0.75 15.17
C ALA A 49 11.67 -1.35 13.88
N GLY A 50 12.43 -1.32 12.79
CA GLY A 50 11.99 -1.89 11.51
C GLY A 50 11.92 -3.41 11.56
N GLN A 51 11.08 -3.99 10.72
CA GLN A 51 10.91 -5.43 10.60
C GLN A 51 11.16 -5.86 9.16
N ARG A 52 11.72 -7.06 8.99
CA ARG A 52 11.93 -7.63 7.65
C ARG A 52 10.65 -8.31 7.18
N GLU A 53 9.60 -7.51 7.08
CA GLU A 53 8.31 -7.95 6.55
C GLU A 53 8.03 -7.28 5.21
N ARG A 54 6.88 -7.58 4.63
CA ARG A 54 6.50 -7.05 3.33
C ARG A 54 6.34 -5.53 3.40
N ILE A 55 6.87 -4.86 2.38
CA ILE A 55 6.73 -3.42 2.22
C ILE A 55 6.36 -3.13 0.77
N VAL A 56 5.49 -2.15 0.56
CA VAL A 56 5.07 -1.72 -0.77
C VAL A 56 5.14 -0.20 -0.82
N ILE A 57 5.81 0.31 -1.86
CA ILE A 57 5.88 1.76 -2.09
C ILE A 57 5.25 2.04 -3.45
N SER A 58 4.22 2.88 -3.44
CA SER A 58 3.52 3.32 -4.65
C SER A 58 3.70 4.82 -4.83
N GLU A 59 3.79 5.25 -6.08
CA GLU A 59 3.87 6.67 -6.44
C GLU A 59 2.53 7.10 -7.03
N PHE A 60 2.07 8.28 -6.63
CA PHE A 60 0.84 8.89 -7.16
C PHE A 60 1.16 10.28 -7.70
N PRO A 61 0.32 10.80 -8.61
CA PRO A 61 0.52 12.16 -9.13
C PRO A 61 0.43 13.25 -8.06
N SER A 62 -0.32 13.00 -6.97
CA SER A 62 -0.52 13.98 -5.90
C SER A 62 -0.96 13.28 -4.62
N VAL A 63 -0.86 13.99 -3.50
CA VAL A 63 -1.38 13.52 -2.21
C VAL A 63 -2.90 13.29 -2.32
N GLU A 64 -3.60 14.20 -2.97
CA GLU A 64 -5.06 14.10 -3.13
C GLU A 64 -5.46 12.83 -3.87
N ASN A 65 -4.72 12.46 -4.93
CA ASN A 65 -5.00 11.23 -5.66
C ASN A 65 -4.77 9.99 -4.79
N ALA A 66 -3.72 9.99 -3.99
CA ALA A 66 -3.42 8.86 -3.09
C ALA A 66 -4.53 8.71 -2.05
N ILE A 67 -4.98 9.81 -1.45
CA ILE A 67 -6.06 9.77 -0.46
C ILE A 67 -7.37 9.30 -1.11
N ALA A 68 -7.69 9.83 -2.29
CA ALA A 68 -8.89 9.43 -3.01
C ALA A 68 -8.87 7.94 -3.36
N ALA A 69 -7.69 7.42 -3.73
CA ALA A 69 -7.54 5.99 -4.03
C ALA A 69 -7.88 5.14 -2.81
N TYR A 70 -7.37 5.50 -1.64
CA TYR A 70 -7.66 4.76 -0.41
C TYR A 70 -9.16 4.75 -0.10
N LYS A 71 -9.82 5.89 -0.28
CA LYS A 71 -11.24 6.04 0.04
C LYS A 71 -12.18 5.51 -1.05
N SER A 72 -11.65 5.11 -2.20
CA SER A 72 -12.47 4.66 -3.32
C SER A 72 -13.22 3.37 -2.99
N PRO A 73 -14.42 3.15 -3.57
CA PRO A 73 -15.17 1.91 -3.34
C PRO A 73 -14.38 0.66 -3.74
N ASP A 74 -13.63 0.73 -4.82
CA ASP A 74 -12.84 -0.43 -5.29
C ASP A 74 -11.75 -0.80 -4.29
N TYR A 75 -11.07 0.21 -3.72
CA TYR A 75 -10.05 -0.08 -2.73
C TYR A 75 -10.67 -0.59 -1.43
N GLN A 76 -11.82 -0.05 -1.03
CA GLN A 76 -12.52 -0.54 0.15
C GLN A 76 -12.95 -2.00 -0.03
N ALA A 77 -13.29 -2.42 -1.25
CA ALA A 77 -13.56 -3.82 -1.56
C ALA A 77 -12.30 -4.68 -1.38
N ALA A 78 -11.14 -4.16 -1.78
CA ALA A 78 -9.87 -4.84 -1.55
C ALA A 78 -9.58 -5.00 -0.06
N LEU A 79 -9.88 -3.98 0.75
CA LEU A 79 -9.72 -4.05 2.21
C LEU A 79 -10.63 -5.11 2.83
N LYS A 80 -11.84 -5.28 2.31
CA LYS A 80 -12.72 -6.36 2.78
C LYS A 80 -12.11 -7.72 2.51
N ALA A 81 -11.48 -7.90 1.34
CA ALA A 81 -10.81 -9.15 1.00
C ALA A 81 -9.64 -9.41 1.94
N LEU A 82 -8.90 -8.36 2.31
CA LEU A 82 -7.81 -8.48 3.28
C LEU A 82 -8.32 -8.84 4.67
N GLY A 83 -9.43 -8.24 5.09
CA GLY A 83 -10.01 -8.47 6.41
C GLY A 83 -8.97 -8.28 7.51
N ASN A 84 -8.81 -9.31 8.34
CA ASN A 84 -7.82 -9.31 9.42
C ASN A 84 -6.55 -10.10 9.07
N GLY A 85 -6.29 -10.31 7.77
CA GLY A 85 -5.15 -11.13 7.33
C GLY A 85 -3.79 -10.49 7.54
N ALA A 86 -3.73 -9.20 7.82
CA ALA A 86 -2.47 -8.50 8.09
C ALA A 86 -2.72 -7.26 8.92
N VAL A 87 -1.72 -6.87 9.70
CA VAL A 87 -1.67 -5.57 10.38
C VAL A 87 -0.67 -4.71 9.62
N ARG A 88 -1.13 -3.56 9.12
CA ARG A 88 -0.31 -2.70 8.27
C ARG A 88 -0.27 -1.28 8.82
N ASP A 89 0.84 -0.61 8.53
CA ASP A 89 1.04 0.80 8.78
C ASP A 89 1.13 1.47 7.42
N ILE A 90 0.15 2.31 7.08
CA ILE A 90 0.09 2.98 5.78
C ILE A 90 0.26 4.46 5.98
N ARG A 91 1.21 5.04 5.25
CA ARG A 91 1.48 6.48 5.31
C ARG A 91 1.59 7.05 3.91
N ILE A 92 1.03 8.25 3.74
CA ILE A 92 1.11 9.00 2.49
C ILE A 92 1.92 10.25 2.76
N ILE A 93 2.92 10.50 1.92
CA ILE A 93 3.81 11.64 2.08
C ILE A 93 4.06 12.28 0.72
N GLU A 94 4.08 13.62 0.69
CA GLU A 94 4.42 14.36 -0.52
C GLU A 94 5.90 14.19 -0.84
N ALA A 95 6.22 14.01 -2.12
CA ALA A 95 7.59 13.88 -2.55
C ALA A 95 8.35 15.19 -2.35
N GLN A 96 9.62 15.09 -2.00
CA GLN A 96 10.51 16.23 -1.94
C GLN A 96 10.97 16.55 -3.36
N GLU A 97 10.90 17.82 -3.72
CA GLU A 97 11.34 18.29 -5.03
C GLU A 97 12.69 18.97 -4.99
#